data_4a0725fe8bc495e2895bbdf9ab163693
#
_entry.id   4a0725fe8bc495e2895bbdf9ab163693
#
_cell.length_a   1.000
_cell.length_b   1.000
_cell.length_c   1.000
_cell.angle_alpha   90.00
_cell.angle_beta   90.00
_cell.angle_gamma   90.00
#
_symmetry.space_group_name_H-M   'P 1'
#
loop_
_entity.id
_entity.type
_entity.pdbx_description
1 polymer ?
#
loop_
_entity_poly.entity_id
_entity_poly.type
_entity_poly.pdbx_seq_one_letter_code
_entity_poly.pdbx_strand_id
1 'polypeptide(L)'
;MSDLLTKEPALAPVRPVAAEGLVPSVSAVDIEAHGVAKSFGETSVFQDVSFRLARSAAVALVGANGTGKSTLLRCLMGLIPVSDGKVTLLGEDTSIAKGRELRALRARMGLVSQKHNLVPRLSVLSNVLHGLLGRKPGMRHWSHTFAPEDSRAAAMQALDRVGLADFALRRADRLSGGQSQRVAIARAIVGHPEVLIADEPCASLDPAAGEDVMDLFFNLAREQGVTVVFISHNIDHALRYGDRVLGLAEGRMKLDATAASLSAQDLRGLYD
;
A
#
# COMPACT_ATOMS: atom_id res chain seq x y z
N MET A 1 32.85 39.71 -20.94
CA MET A 1 31.42 40.01 -21.12
C MET A 1 30.77 38.66 -21.35
N SER A 2 30.08 38.11 -20.53
CA SER A 2 29.40 38.24 -19.24
C SER A 2 28.63 36.93 -19.07
N ASP A 3 28.95 36.29 -17.98
CA ASP A 3 28.18 35.14 -17.45
C ASP A 3 26.72 35.52 -17.27
N LEU A 4 25.82 34.63 -17.66
CA LEU A 4 24.47 34.48 -17.11
C LEU A 4 24.14 32.98 -17.00
N LEU A 5 24.69 32.36 -15.97
CA LEU A 5 24.17 31.07 -15.46
C LEU A 5 22.91 31.39 -14.66
N THR A 6 21.77 31.02 -15.19
CA THR A 6 20.49 31.01 -14.48
C THR A 6 20.49 29.89 -13.43
N LYS A 7 20.58 30.30 -12.16
CA LYS A 7 20.32 29.43 -11.00
C LYS A 7 18.83 29.08 -10.96
N GLU A 8 18.51 27.81 -11.09
CA GLU A 8 17.20 27.28 -10.67
C GLU A 8 17.04 27.42 -9.16
N PRO A 9 15.85 27.81 -8.66
CA PRO A 9 15.59 27.85 -7.22
C PRO A 9 15.41 26.46 -6.66
N ALA A 10 16.26 26.09 -5.71
CA ALA A 10 16.10 24.89 -4.91
C ALA A 10 14.77 24.95 -4.14
N LEU A 11 13.90 23.94 -4.32
CA LEU A 11 12.70 23.75 -3.52
C LEU A 11 13.09 23.56 -2.05
N ALA A 12 12.58 24.45 -1.20
CA ALA A 12 12.78 24.39 0.23
C ALA A 12 12.10 23.15 0.83
N PRO A 13 12.71 22.48 1.84
CA PRO A 13 12.10 21.35 2.49
C PRO A 13 10.82 21.77 3.23
N VAL A 14 9.72 21.05 2.97
CA VAL A 14 8.45 21.26 3.65
C VAL A 14 8.65 20.88 5.13
N ARG A 15 8.61 21.87 6.02
CA ARG A 15 8.64 21.66 7.48
C ARG A 15 7.35 20.98 7.91
N PRO A 16 7.42 19.95 8.77
CA PRO A 16 6.21 19.40 9.41
C PRO A 16 5.61 20.49 10.30
N VAL A 17 4.30 20.72 10.12
CA VAL A 17 3.52 21.58 11.03
C VAL A 17 3.37 20.81 12.33
N ALA A 18 3.97 21.28 13.42
CA ALA A 18 3.76 20.77 14.75
C ALA A 18 2.29 21.04 15.14
N ALA A 19 1.51 19.98 15.31
CA ALA A 19 0.18 20.04 15.88
C ALA A 19 0.31 20.16 17.41
N GLU A 20 0.29 21.39 17.93
CA GLU A 20 0.07 21.63 19.35
C GLU A 20 -1.42 21.43 19.68
N GLY A 21 -1.71 20.54 20.61
CA GLY A 21 -2.84 20.68 21.52
C GLY A 21 -4.22 20.22 21.04
N LEU A 22 -4.35 19.02 20.47
CA LEU A 22 -5.64 18.31 20.43
C LEU A 22 -5.50 17.02 21.26
N VAL A 23 -6.24 16.96 22.38
CA VAL A 23 -6.53 15.71 23.07
C VAL A 23 -7.03 14.73 22.01
N PRO A 24 -6.43 13.54 21.81
CA PRO A 24 -6.88 12.65 20.75
C PRO A 24 -8.31 12.19 21.09
N SER A 25 -9.29 12.72 20.37
CA SER A 25 -10.53 11.98 20.16
C SER A 25 -10.12 10.58 19.74
N VAL A 26 -10.70 9.52 20.29
CA VAL A 26 -10.41 8.12 20.01
C VAL A 26 -10.26 7.97 18.50
N SER A 27 -9.03 8.04 18.00
CA SER A 27 -8.76 7.98 16.56
C SER A 27 -9.30 6.66 16.09
N ALA A 28 -10.18 6.69 15.10
CA ALA A 28 -10.72 5.46 14.53
C ALA A 28 -9.56 4.56 14.11
N VAL A 29 -9.60 3.31 14.55
CA VAL A 29 -8.58 2.29 14.25
C VAL A 29 -9.04 1.54 13.02
N ASP A 30 -8.25 1.55 11.95
CA ASP A 30 -8.58 0.85 10.72
C ASP A 30 -8.04 -0.59 10.72
N ILE A 31 -6.91 -0.85 11.38
CA ILE A 31 -6.34 -2.20 11.50
C ILE A 31 -5.90 -2.44 12.94
N GLU A 32 -6.33 -3.57 13.50
CA GLU A 32 -5.88 -4.05 14.79
C GLU A 32 -5.48 -5.53 14.70
N ALA A 33 -4.28 -5.85 15.15
CA ALA A 33 -3.78 -7.20 15.35
C ALA A 33 -3.60 -7.42 16.85
N HIS A 34 -4.10 -8.54 17.37
CA HIS A 34 -4.00 -8.90 18.79
C HIS A 34 -3.56 -10.35 18.94
N GLY A 35 -2.33 -10.54 19.46
CA GLY A 35 -1.74 -11.86 19.69
C GLY A 35 -1.65 -12.71 18.43
N VAL A 36 -1.50 -12.12 17.26
CA VAL A 36 -1.60 -12.83 15.99
C VAL A 36 -0.42 -13.74 15.78
N ALA A 37 -0.70 -15.01 15.47
CA ALA A 37 0.29 -16.01 15.08
C ALA A 37 -0.04 -16.66 13.74
N LYS A 38 1.00 -17.11 13.03
CA LYS A 38 0.86 -17.89 11.80
C LYS A 38 1.87 -18.99 11.70
N SER A 39 1.37 -20.18 11.43
CA SER A 39 2.18 -21.37 11.12
C SER A 39 1.67 -22.06 9.85
N PHE A 40 2.55 -22.77 9.15
CA PHE A 40 2.23 -23.68 8.06
C PHE A 40 2.75 -25.06 8.42
N GLY A 41 1.85 -25.98 8.79
CA GLY A 41 2.22 -27.23 9.42
C GLY A 41 3.01 -26.99 10.71
N GLU A 42 4.19 -27.56 10.84
CA GLU A 42 5.09 -27.38 11.99
C GLU A 42 5.94 -26.11 11.93
N THR A 43 5.98 -25.42 10.79
CA THR A 43 6.81 -24.23 10.61
C THR A 43 6.07 -22.99 11.11
N SER A 44 6.55 -22.40 12.21
CA SER A 44 6.10 -21.10 12.69
C SER A 44 6.69 -19.98 11.84
N VAL A 45 5.85 -19.04 11.39
CA VAL A 45 6.27 -17.86 10.61
C VAL A 45 6.40 -16.65 11.52
N PHE A 46 5.40 -16.40 12.36
CA PHE A 46 5.44 -15.38 13.39
C PHE A 46 4.47 -15.73 14.53
N GLN A 47 4.73 -15.15 15.70
CA GLN A 47 3.97 -15.38 16.94
C GLN A 47 3.77 -14.07 17.70
N ASP A 48 2.63 -13.97 18.38
CA ASP A 48 2.30 -12.90 19.34
C ASP A 48 2.50 -11.49 18.75
N VAL A 49 2.05 -11.28 17.52
CA VAL A 49 2.11 -9.98 16.85
C VAL A 49 0.89 -9.16 17.25
N SER A 50 1.13 -8.02 17.91
CA SER A 50 0.08 -7.11 18.36
C SER A 50 0.42 -5.67 18.01
N PHE A 51 -0.52 -4.97 17.36
CA PHE A 51 -0.43 -3.53 17.05
C PHE A 51 -1.79 -2.97 16.66
N ARG A 52 -1.90 -1.64 16.67
CA ARG A 52 -3.08 -0.90 16.19
C ARG A 52 -2.65 0.19 15.24
N LEU A 53 -3.34 0.34 14.11
CA LEU A 53 -3.09 1.38 13.13
C LEU A 53 -4.26 2.34 13.07
N ALA A 54 -3.98 3.60 13.38
CA ALA A 54 -4.95 4.68 13.30
C ALA A 54 -5.32 4.98 11.84
N ARG A 55 -6.52 5.49 11.62
CA ARG A 55 -6.98 5.96 10.31
C ARG A 55 -6.02 7.01 9.73
N SER A 56 -5.82 6.94 8.43
CA SER A 56 -4.96 7.82 7.65
C SER A 56 -3.46 7.77 8.01
N ALA A 57 -3.04 6.82 8.86
CA ALA A 57 -1.62 6.62 9.17
C ALA A 57 -0.92 5.83 8.05
N ALA A 58 0.32 6.21 7.75
CA ALA A 58 1.22 5.44 6.91
C ALA A 58 2.19 4.63 7.78
N VAL A 59 2.16 3.30 7.65
CA VAL A 59 2.95 2.40 8.50
C VAL A 59 3.87 1.53 7.66
N ALA A 60 5.17 1.65 7.92
CA ALA A 60 6.19 0.82 7.32
C ALA A 60 6.35 -0.50 8.09
N LEU A 61 6.33 -1.63 7.40
CA LEU A 61 6.68 -2.94 7.96
C LEU A 61 8.06 -3.34 7.45
N VAL A 62 9.04 -3.39 8.35
CA VAL A 62 10.46 -3.63 8.04
C VAL A 62 11.00 -4.92 8.66
N GLY A 63 12.16 -5.39 8.20
CA GLY A 63 12.86 -6.58 8.69
C GLY A 63 13.48 -7.39 7.56
N ALA A 64 14.32 -8.37 7.89
CA ALA A 64 15.03 -9.22 6.93
C ALA A 64 14.09 -10.02 6.02
N ASN A 65 14.63 -10.57 4.92
CA ASN A 65 13.88 -11.46 4.04
C ASN A 65 13.46 -12.74 4.78
N GLY A 66 12.25 -13.22 4.51
CA GLY A 66 11.75 -14.46 5.13
C GLY A 66 11.17 -14.30 6.54
N THR A 67 11.21 -13.11 7.16
CA THR A 67 10.67 -12.89 8.52
C THR A 67 9.13 -12.94 8.62
N GLY A 68 8.43 -13.11 7.49
CA GLY A 68 6.97 -13.26 7.50
C GLY A 68 6.17 -11.98 7.18
N LYS A 69 6.81 -10.87 6.78
CA LYS A 69 6.14 -9.59 6.47
C LYS A 69 5.00 -9.71 5.47
N SER A 70 5.25 -10.28 4.29
CA SER A 70 4.20 -10.47 3.27
C SER A 70 3.12 -11.47 3.73
N THR A 71 3.49 -12.43 4.59
CA THR A 71 2.52 -13.34 5.22
C THR A 71 1.63 -12.59 6.21
N LEU A 72 2.21 -11.71 7.02
CA LEU A 72 1.45 -10.85 7.93
C LEU A 72 0.48 -9.95 7.15
N LEU A 73 0.92 -9.27 6.08
CA LEU A 73 0.02 -8.48 5.23
C LEU A 73 -1.14 -9.31 4.68
N ARG A 74 -0.89 -10.54 4.24
CA ARG A 74 -1.95 -11.43 3.74
C ARG A 74 -2.92 -11.84 4.85
N CYS A 75 -2.44 -12.03 6.08
CA CYS A 75 -3.31 -12.27 7.24
C CYS A 75 -4.18 -11.05 7.55
N LEU A 76 -3.60 -9.83 7.56
CA LEU A 76 -4.33 -8.58 7.79
C LEU A 76 -5.46 -8.39 6.78
N MET A 77 -5.23 -8.73 5.50
CA MET A 77 -6.24 -8.68 4.44
C MET A 77 -7.26 -9.83 4.50
N GLY A 78 -7.12 -10.78 5.42
CA GLY A 78 -7.92 -11.99 5.45
C GLY A 78 -7.75 -12.87 4.20
N LEU A 79 -6.63 -12.75 3.46
CA LEU A 79 -6.31 -13.62 2.32
C LEU A 79 -5.89 -15.02 2.75
N ILE A 80 -5.24 -15.11 3.90
CA ILE A 80 -4.92 -16.36 4.58
C ILE A 80 -5.37 -16.25 6.04
N PRO A 81 -5.89 -17.33 6.64
CA PRO A 81 -6.30 -17.31 8.03
C PRO A 81 -5.09 -17.25 8.95
N VAL A 82 -5.23 -16.56 10.08
CA VAL A 82 -4.28 -16.64 11.19
C VAL A 82 -4.36 -18.03 11.84
N SER A 83 -3.29 -18.45 12.51
CA SER A 83 -3.29 -19.72 13.28
C SER A 83 -3.77 -19.49 14.70
N ASP A 84 -3.55 -18.28 15.25
CA ASP A 84 -4.02 -17.84 16.56
C ASP A 84 -4.12 -16.33 16.61
N GLY A 85 -4.80 -15.79 17.61
CA GLY A 85 -5.04 -14.36 17.78
C GLY A 85 -6.16 -13.83 16.90
N LYS A 86 -6.26 -12.50 16.82
CA LYS A 86 -7.37 -11.82 16.16
C LYS A 86 -6.88 -10.68 15.30
N VAL A 87 -7.46 -10.54 14.11
CA VAL A 87 -7.27 -9.37 13.23
C VAL A 87 -8.62 -8.68 13.02
N THR A 88 -8.69 -7.40 13.38
CA THR A 88 -9.81 -6.52 13.07
C THR A 88 -9.40 -5.55 11.97
N LEU A 89 -10.17 -5.49 10.90
CA LEU A 89 -9.97 -4.62 9.75
C LEU A 89 -11.22 -3.78 9.54
N LEU A 90 -11.08 -2.45 9.59
CA LEU A 90 -12.19 -1.49 9.44
C LEU A 90 -13.39 -1.80 10.37
N GLY A 91 -13.11 -2.25 11.60
CA GLY A 91 -14.10 -2.63 12.61
C GLY A 91 -14.61 -4.06 12.50
N GLU A 92 -14.26 -4.80 11.46
CA GLU A 92 -14.74 -6.17 11.23
C GLU A 92 -13.66 -7.21 11.56
N ASP A 93 -14.02 -8.27 12.25
CA ASP A 93 -13.12 -9.37 12.57
C ASP A 93 -12.91 -10.30 11.36
N THR A 94 -11.70 -10.26 10.78
CA THR A 94 -11.38 -11.05 9.59
C THR A 94 -11.28 -12.54 9.85
N SER A 95 -11.14 -12.99 11.11
CA SER A 95 -11.03 -14.41 11.47
C SER A 95 -12.37 -15.13 11.42
N ILE A 96 -13.47 -14.42 11.65
CA ILE A 96 -14.83 -14.95 11.61
C ILE A 96 -15.59 -14.57 10.33
N ALA A 97 -15.23 -13.44 9.68
CA ALA A 97 -15.85 -13.03 8.43
C ALA A 97 -15.60 -14.06 7.32
N LYS A 98 -16.64 -14.45 6.60
CA LYS A 98 -16.53 -15.49 5.55
C LYS A 98 -17.25 -15.07 4.27
N GLY A 99 -16.85 -15.68 3.18
CA GLY A 99 -17.55 -15.60 1.91
C GLY A 99 -17.83 -14.17 1.46
N ARG A 100 -19.10 -13.75 1.51
CA ARG A 100 -19.55 -12.43 1.03
C ARG A 100 -19.05 -11.30 1.91
N GLU A 101 -19.04 -11.45 3.22
CA GLU A 101 -18.60 -10.42 4.17
C GLU A 101 -17.11 -10.11 3.97
N LEU A 102 -16.26 -11.13 3.94
CA LEU A 102 -14.84 -10.98 3.70
C LEU A 102 -14.53 -10.39 2.31
N ARG A 103 -15.36 -10.71 1.31
CA ARG A 103 -15.25 -10.08 -0.03
C ARG A 103 -15.61 -8.61 0.02
N ALA A 104 -16.68 -8.23 0.70
CA ALA A 104 -17.11 -6.84 0.87
C ALA A 104 -16.05 -6.04 1.63
N LEU A 105 -15.45 -6.61 2.67
CA LEU A 105 -14.37 -5.99 3.43
C LEU A 105 -13.14 -5.73 2.55
N ARG A 106 -12.69 -6.76 1.81
CA ARG A 106 -11.56 -6.61 0.86
C ARG A 106 -11.83 -5.62 -0.27
N ALA A 107 -13.09 -5.41 -0.65
CA ALA A 107 -13.46 -4.41 -1.65
C ALA A 107 -13.23 -2.96 -1.17
N ARG A 108 -13.07 -2.75 0.14
CA ARG A 108 -12.70 -1.46 0.75
C ARG A 108 -11.18 -1.25 0.81
N MET A 109 -10.40 -2.20 0.33
CA MET A 109 -8.94 -2.16 0.31
C MET A 109 -8.39 -2.06 -1.10
N GLY A 110 -7.23 -1.43 -1.23
CA GLY A 110 -6.41 -1.48 -2.43
C GLY A 110 -5.12 -2.27 -2.17
N LEU A 111 -4.66 -3.00 -3.16
CA LEU A 111 -3.40 -3.76 -3.08
C LEU A 111 -2.48 -3.38 -4.23
N VAL A 112 -1.27 -2.97 -3.88
CA VAL A 112 -0.13 -2.79 -4.79
C VAL A 112 0.90 -3.84 -4.43
N SER A 113 1.17 -4.77 -5.33
CA SER A 113 2.11 -5.87 -5.10
C SER A 113 3.35 -5.74 -5.96
N GLN A 114 4.46 -6.32 -5.51
CA GLN A 114 5.75 -6.35 -6.21
C GLN A 114 5.62 -6.81 -7.68
N LYS A 115 4.84 -7.86 -7.92
CA LYS A 115 4.51 -8.32 -9.28
C LYS A 115 3.25 -7.62 -9.75
N HIS A 116 3.26 -6.47 -10.30
CA HIS A 116 2.13 -5.62 -10.72
C HIS A 116 0.78 -6.35 -10.93
N ASN A 117 0.80 -7.65 -11.24
CA ASN A 117 -0.35 -8.53 -11.47
C ASN A 117 -1.35 -7.94 -12.48
N LEU A 118 -0.85 -7.28 -13.51
CA LEU A 118 -1.64 -6.82 -14.63
C LEU A 118 -1.93 -7.98 -15.58
N VAL A 119 -3.11 -7.97 -16.19
CA VAL A 119 -3.44 -8.92 -17.26
C VAL A 119 -2.78 -8.43 -18.56
N PRO A 120 -1.73 -9.11 -19.08
CA PRO A 120 -0.84 -8.55 -20.10
C PRO A 120 -1.56 -8.19 -21.41
N ARG A 121 -2.51 -9.01 -21.82
CA ARG A 121 -3.23 -8.87 -23.11
C ARG A 121 -4.38 -7.87 -23.07
N LEU A 122 -4.78 -7.42 -21.88
CA LEU A 122 -5.83 -6.41 -21.73
C LEU A 122 -5.25 -5.00 -21.84
N SER A 123 -6.12 -4.03 -22.14
CA SER A 123 -5.76 -2.62 -22.12
C SER A 123 -5.46 -2.15 -20.70
N VAL A 124 -4.71 -1.05 -20.58
CA VAL A 124 -4.45 -0.36 -19.32
C VAL A 124 -5.75 -0.01 -18.61
N LEU A 125 -6.71 0.57 -19.34
CA LEU A 125 -8.04 0.92 -18.82
C LEU A 125 -8.78 -0.30 -18.26
N SER A 126 -8.76 -1.44 -18.95
CA SER A 126 -9.38 -2.68 -18.47
C SER A 126 -8.71 -3.18 -17.18
N ASN A 127 -7.38 -3.07 -17.08
CA ASN A 127 -6.67 -3.43 -15.86
C ASN A 127 -7.04 -2.54 -14.67
N VAL A 128 -7.25 -1.24 -14.87
CA VAL A 128 -7.70 -0.34 -13.81
C VAL A 128 -9.15 -0.64 -13.40
N LEU A 129 -10.05 -0.91 -14.36
CA LEU A 129 -11.43 -1.32 -14.09
C LEU A 129 -11.54 -2.56 -13.20
N HIS A 130 -10.55 -3.47 -13.24
CA HIS A 130 -10.51 -4.63 -12.34
C HIS A 130 -10.45 -4.23 -10.85
N GLY A 131 -9.95 -3.04 -10.51
CA GLY A 131 -9.99 -2.51 -9.15
C GLY A 131 -11.42 -2.28 -8.62
N LEU A 132 -12.42 -2.18 -9.51
CA LEU A 132 -13.83 -2.03 -9.13
C LEU A 132 -14.57 -3.35 -8.92
N LEU A 133 -14.01 -4.50 -9.31
CA LEU A 133 -14.69 -5.80 -9.29
C LEU A 133 -15.18 -6.21 -7.89
N GLY A 134 -14.49 -5.78 -6.84
CA GLY A 134 -14.88 -6.05 -5.46
C GLY A 134 -16.17 -5.31 -5.07
N ARG A 135 -16.33 -4.05 -5.50
CA ARG A 135 -17.45 -3.15 -5.18
C ARG A 135 -18.61 -3.27 -6.16
N LYS A 136 -18.31 -3.45 -7.43
CA LYS A 136 -19.25 -3.55 -8.54
C LYS A 136 -19.08 -4.92 -9.23
N PRO A 137 -19.58 -6.01 -8.63
CA PRO A 137 -19.41 -7.34 -9.20
C PRO A 137 -20.18 -7.46 -10.52
N GLY A 138 -19.55 -8.13 -11.50
CA GLY A 138 -20.16 -8.40 -12.78
C GLY A 138 -19.15 -8.48 -13.92
N MET A 139 -19.50 -9.28 -14.95
CA MET A 139 -18.61 -9.49 -16.10
C MET A 139 -18.34 -8.22 -16.92
N ARG A 140 -19.17 -7.20 -16.79
CA ARG A 140 -19.02 -5.93 -17.53
C ARG A 140 -17.71 -5.21 -17.24
N HIS A 141 -17.18 -5.31 -16.01
CA HIS A 141 -15.92 -4.68 -15.62
C HIS A 141 -14.65 -5.43 -16.07
N TRP A 142 -14.79 -6.59 -16.72
CA TRP A 142 -13.64 -7.33 -17.26
C TRP A 142 -13.01 -6.65 -18.47
N SER A 143 -13.78 -5.86 -19.21
CA SER A 143 -13.29 -5.14 -20.39
C SER A 143 -13.87 -3.74 -20.44
N HIS A 144 -13.03 -2.77 -20.82
CA HIS A 144 -13.45 -1.38 -20.99
C HIS A 144 -14.58 -1.22 -22.01
N THR A 145 -14.69 -2.13 -22.98
CA THR A 145 -15.72 -2.10 -24.02
C THR A 145 -17.14 -2.26 -23.45
N PHE A 146 -17.30 -3.10 -22.43
CA PHE A 146 -18.61 -3.40 -21.84
C PHE A 146 -18.83 -2.69 -20.50
N ALA A 147 -17.80 -2.03 -19.95
CA ALA A 147 -17.90 -1.35 -18.67
C ALA A 147 -18.91 -0.19 -18.73
N PRO A 148 -19.68 0.03 -17.65
CA PRO A 148 -20.53 1.21 -17.51
C PRO A 148 -19.72 2.49 -17.65
N GLU A 149 -20.38 3.56 -18.12
CA GLU A 149 -19.73 4.84 -18.38
C GLU A 149 -19.12 5.46 -17.12
N ASP A 150 -19.84 5.42 -16.00
CA ASP A 150 -19.35 5.87 -14.70
C ASP A 150 -18.06 5.16 -14.25
N SER A 151 -17.98 3.86 -14.50
CA SER A 151 -16.82 3.06 -14.18
C SER A 151 -15.64 3.35 -15.11
N ARG A 152 -15.91 3.59 -16.40
CA ARG A 152 -14.87 4.02 -17.35
C ARG A 152 -14.34 5.42 -16.99
N ALA A 153 -15.23 6.34 -16.64
CA ALA A 153 -14.84 7.68 -16.21
C ALA A 153 -13.97 7.64 -14.94
N ALA A 154 -14.35 6.85 -13.92
CA ALA A 154 -13.56 6.67 -12.72
C ALA A 154 -12.17 6.06 -13.02
N ALA A 155 -12.11 5.06 -13.91
CA ALA A 155 -10.84 4.46 -14.30
C ALA A 155 -9.96 5.41 -15.11
N MET A 156 -10.54 6.24 -15.99
CA MET A 156 -9.81 7.28 -16.72
C MET A 156 -9.27 8.35 -15.77
N GLN A 157 -10.06 8.79 -14.79
CA GLN A 157 -9.61 9.72 -13.76
C GLN A 157 -8.46 9.14 -12.93
N ALA A 158 -8.53 7.86 -12.57
CA ALA A 158 -7.43 7.20 -11.87
C ALA A 158 -6.15 7.11 -12.72
N LEU A 159 -6.29 6.89 -14.04
CA LEU A 159 -5.16 6.92 -14.99
C LEU A 159 -4.57 8.31 -15.15
N ASP A 160 -5.40 9.34 -15.22
CA ASP A 160 -4.96 10.73 -15.29
C ASP A 160 -4.12 11.11 -14.07
N ARG A 161 -4.56 10.72 -12.86
CA ARG A 161 -3.83 10.96 -11.61
C ARG A 161 -2.44 10.32 -11.55
N VAL A 162 -2.21 9.24 -12.31
CA VAL A 162 -0.88 8.60 -12.40
C VAL A 162 -0.13 8.99 -13.68
N GLY A 163 -0.65 9.95 -14.47
CA GLY A 163 -0.05 10.45 -15.71
C GLY A 163 -0.06 9.44 -16.87
N LEU A 164 -1.08 8.57 -16.94
CA LEU A 164 -1.18 7.53 -17.97
C LEU A 164 -2.51 7.54 -18.74
N ALA A 165 -3.23 8.67 -18.77
CA ALA A 165 -4.49 8.80 -19.52
C ALA A 165 -4.32 8.44 -21.02
N ASP A 166 -3.25 8.93 -21.66
CA ASP A 166 -2.95 8.67 -23.07
C ASP A 166 -2.63 7.21 -23.40
N PHE A 167 -2.32 6.42 -22.36
CA PHE A 167 -2.00 5.00 -22.47
C PHE A 167 -3.23 4.09 -22.25
N ALA A 168 -4.41 4.64 -21.98
CA ALA A 168 -5.61 3.91 -21.57
C ALA A 168 -5.95 2.71 -22.47
N LEU A 169 -5.83 2.84 -23.79
CA LEU A 169 -6.13 1.77 -24.75
C LEU A 169 -4.92 0.88 -25.10
N ARG A 170 -3.71 1.24 -24.61
CA ARG A 170 -2.51 0.43 -24.83
C ARG A 170 -2.61 -0.88 -24.05
N ARG A 171 -2.08 -1.97 -24.60
CA ARG A 171 -1.97 -3.26 -23.90
C ARG A 171 -0.95 -3.15 -22.76
N ALA A 172 -1.24 -3.81 -21.63
CA ALA A 172 -0.40 -3.77 -20.45
C ALA A 172 0.99 -4.41 -20.68
N ASP A 173 1.12 -5.39 -21.58
CA ASP A 173 2.41 -6.02 -21.93
C ASP A 173 3.36 -5.10 -22.74
N ARG A 174 2.92 -3.90 -23.11
CA ARG A 174 3.71 -2.90 -23.84
C ARG A 174 4.15 -1.72 -22.98
N LEU A 175 4.01 -1.83 -21.66
CA LEU A 175 4.38 -0.80 -20.71
C LEU A 175 5.81 -1.04 -20.18
N SER A 176 6.49 0.04 -19.81
CA SER A 176 7.70 -0.05 -18.98
C SER A 176 7.36 -0.53 -17.55
N GLY A 177 8.38 -0.92 -16.76
CA GLY A 177 8.20 -1.32 -15.37
C GLY A 177 7.51 -0.23 -14.54
N GLY A 178 8.00 1.01 -14.59
CA GLY A 178 7.40 2.15 -13.88
C GLY A 178 5.98 2.48 -14.35
N GLN A 179 5.70 2.39 -15.67
CA GLN A 179 4.33 2.55 -16.18
C GLN A 179 3.41 1.44 -15.66
N SER A 180 3.86 0.19 -15.65
CA SER A 180 3.10 -0.94 -15.12
C SER A 180 2.78 -0.75 -13.64
N GLN A 181 3.74 -0.24 -12.85
CA GLN A 181 3.54 0.06 -11.44
C GLN A 181 2.52 1.20 -11.24
N ARG A 182 2.61 2.28 -12.02
CA ARG A 182 1.62 3.36 -11.99
C ARG A 182 0.21 2.86 -12.33
N VAL A 183 0.06 1.93 -13.28
CA VAL A 183 -1.24 1.28 -13.57
C VAL A 183 -1.71 0.43 -12.38
N ALA A 184 -0.82 -0.29 -11.69
CA ALA A 184 -1.18 -1.04 -10.49
C ALA A 184 -1.65 -0.12 -9.36
N ILE A 185 -1.03 1.06 -9.19
CA ILE A 185 -1.49 2.11 -8.26
C ILE A 185 -2.87 2.62 -8.67
N ALA A 186 -3.07 3.01 -9.93
CA ALA A 186 -4.38 3.46 -10.43
C ALA A 186 -5.48 2.42 -10.16
N ARG A 187 -5.20 1.13 -10.40
CA ARG A 187 -6.10 0.02 -10.08
C ARG A 187 -6.40 -0.08 -8.59
N ALA A 188 -5.42 0.17 -7.73
CA ALA A 188 -5.60 0.08 -6.29
C ALA A 188 -6.48 1.21 -5.75
N ILE A 189 -6.39 2.43 -6.34
CA ILE A 189 -7.10 3.63 -5.85
C ILE A 189 -8.45 3.88 -6.52
N VAL A 190 -8.75 3.27 -7.70
CA VAL A 190 -9.96 3.54 -8.48
C VAL A 190 -11.25 3.26 -7.71
N GLY A 191 -11.21 2.36 -6.75
CA GLY A 191 -12.33 2.01 -5.86
C GLY A 191 -12.46 2.92 -4.64
N HIS A 192 -11.67 3.97 -4.49
CA HIS A 192 -11.60 4.80 -3.28
C HIS A 192 -11.46 3.95 -2.00
N PRO A 193 -10.34 3.20 -1.86
CA PRO A 193 -10.12 2.33 -0.72
C PRO A 193 -9.97 3.15 0.57
N GLU A 194 -10.27 2.52 1.70
CA GLU A 194 -10.02 3.07 3.03
C GLU A 194 -8.64 2.65 3.56
N VAL A 195 -8.15 1.50 3.07
CA VAL A 195 -6.82 0.96 3.39
C VAL A 195 -6.09 0.59 2.10
N LEU A 196 -4.83 1.00 1.99
CA LEU A 196 -3.91 0.59 0.93
C LEU A 196 -2.82 -0.31 1.53
N ILE A 197 -2.61 -1.45 0.90
CA ILE A 197 -1.51 -2.35 1.22
C ILE A 197 -0.52 -2.32 0.06
N ALA A 198 0.77 -2.10 0.36
CA ALA A 198 1.83 -2.11 -0.64
C ALA A 198 2.94 -3.09 -0.23
N ASP A 199 3.08 -4.17 -0.99
CA ASP A 199 4.12 -5.18 -0.78
C ASP A 199 5.25 -4.93 -1.77
N GLU A 200 6.30 -4.20 -1.33
CA GLU A 200 7.48 -3.82 -2.10
C GLU A 200 7.15 -3.10 -3.44
N PRO A 201 6.46 -1.97 -3.40
CA PRO A 201 5.88 -1.36 -4.60
C PRO A 201 6.90 -0.85 -5.63
N CYS A 202 8.18 -0.74 -5.31
CA CYS A 202 9.23 -0.25 -6.21
C CYS A 202 10.40 -1.22 -6.40
N ALA A 203 10.36 -2.45 -5.84
CA ALA A 203 11.49 -3.38 -5.82
C ALA A 203 12.03 -3.79 -7.22
N SER A 204 11.21 -3.67 -8.26
CA SER A 204 11.59 -4.05 -9.64
C SER A 204 11.97 -2.86 -10.53
N LEU A 205 12.09 -1.67 -9.95
CA LEU A 205 12.37 -0.43 -10.67
C LEU A 205 13.81 0.01 -10.43
N ASP A 206 14.35 0.80 -11.37
CA ASP A 206 15.57 1.55 -11.10
C ASP A 206 15.33 2.58 -9.98
N PRO A 207 16.39 3.02 -9.26
CA PRO A 207 16.22 3.85 -8.07
C PRO A 207 15.43 5.15 -8.32
N ALA A 208 15.69 5.85 -9.44
CA ALA A 208 15.02 7.11 -9.73
C ALA A 208 13.53 6.90 -10.04
N ALA A 209 13.19 5.92 -10.89
CA ALA A 209 11.79 5.57 -11.18
C ALA A 209 11.08 5.03 -9.93
N GLY A 210 11.82 4.36 -9.02
CA GLY A 210 11.30 3.89 -7.75
C GLY A 210 10.87 5.03 -6.84
N GLU A 211 11.70 6.06 -6.68
CA GLU A 211 11.37 7.26 -5.89
C GLU A 211 10.15 7.99 -6.47
N ASP A 212 10.10 8.21 -7.79
CA ASP A 212 8.95 8.86 -8.46
C ASP A 212 7.63 8.09 -8.20
N VAL A 213 7.69 6.77 -8.20
CA VAL A 213 6.52 5.91 -7.95
C VAL A 213 6.11 5.97 -6.48
N MET A 214 7.07 5.99 -5.55
CA MET A 214 6.78 6.11 -4.12
C MET A 214 6.18 7.47 -3.79
N ASP A 215 6.77 8.56 -4.30
CA ASP A 215 6.23 9.92 -4.12
C ASP A 215 4.79 10.02 -4.65
N LEU A 216 4.54 9.51 -5.86
CA LEU A 216 3.20 9.47 -6.43
C LEU A 216 2.23 8.68 -5.55
N PHE A 217 2.61 7.48 -5.12
CA PHE A 217 1.76 6.59 -4.31
C PHE A 217 1.37 7.25 -2.98
N PHE A 218 2.34 7.79 -2.24
CA PHE A 218 2.06 8.40 -0.95
C PHE A 218 1.33 9.74 -1.05
N ASN A 219 1.58 10.54 -2.09
CA ASN A 219 0.82 11.76 -2.34
C ASN A 219 -0.66 11.41 -2.60
N LEU A 220 -0.93 10.43 -3.46
CA LEU A 220 -2.29 9.98 -3.75
C LEU A 220 -3.01 9.41 -2.51
N ALA A 221 -2.30 8.66 -1.66
CA ALA A 221 -2.85 8.10 -0.43
C ALA A 221 -3.18 9.20 0.60
N ARG A 222 -2.28 10.16 0.79
CA ARG A 222 -2.46 11.30 1.72
C ARG A 222 -3.61 12.21 1.29
N GLU A 223 -3.71 12.54 0.01
CA GLU A 223 -4.82 13.35 -0.53
C GLU A 223 -6.19 12.72 -0.26
N GLN A 224 -6.27 11.39 -0.23
CA GLN A 224 -7.51 10.66 0.02
C GLN A 224 -7.73 10.31 1.50
N GLY A 225 -6.77 10.61 2.39
CA GLY A 225 -6.83 10.24 3.80
C GLY A 225 -6.86 8.73 4.03
N VAL A 226 -6.18 7.95 3.18
CA VAL A 226 -6.17 6.48 3.22
C VAL A 226 -5.13 5.99 4.20
N THR A 227 -5.47 4.97 4.99
CA THR A 227 -4.51 4.25 5.83
C THR A 227 -3.62 3.38 4.95
N VAL A 228 -2.29 3.49 5.13
CA VAL A 228 -1.30 2.75 4.32
C VAL A 228 -0.50 1.79 5.18
N VAL A 229 -0.38 0.54 4.75
CA VAL A 229 0.64 -0.38 5.27
C VAL A 229 1.53 -0.81 4.12
N PHE A 230 2.82 -0.58 4.25
CA PHE A 230 3.76 -0.91 3.18
C PHE A 230 4.99 -1.64 3.67
N ILE A 231 5.51 -2.55 2.85
CA ILE A 231 6.81 -3.17 3.02
C ILE A 231 7.79 -2.46 2.11
N SER A 232 8.95 -2.10 2.65
CA SER A 232 10.10 -1.64 1.88
C SER A 232 11.38 -2.26 2.43
N HIS A 233 12.29 -2.66 1.53
CA HIS A 233 13.65 -3.03 1.89
C HIS A 233 14.57 -1.81 2.00
N ASN A 234 14.14 -0.67 1.52
CA ASN A 234 14.84 0.59 1.65
C ASN A 234 14.45 1.25 2.98
N ILE A 235 15.41 1.37 3.88
CA ILE A 235 15.24 2.00 5.20
C ILE A 235 14.81 3.48 5.05
N ASP A 236 15.37 4.18 4.06
CA ASP A 236 15.03 5.59 3.81
C ASP A 236 13.55 5.75 3.43
N HIS A 237 12.99 4.80 2.70
CA HIS A 237 11.54 4.78 2.41
C HIS A 237 10.70 4.65 3.69
N ALA A 238 11.10 3.77 4.61
CA ALA A 238 10.38 3.58 5.87
C ALA A 238 10.36 4.87 6.71
N LEU A 239 11.50 5.56 6.76
CA LEU A 239 11.65 6.81 7.51
C LEU A 239 11.00 8.02 6.81
N ARG A 240 11.04 8.06 5.47
CA ARG A 240 10.52 9.21 4.69
C ARG A 240 8.99 9.17 4.54
N TYR A 241 8.43 8.00 4.31
CA TYR A 241 7.01 7.86 3.96
C TYR A 241 6.15 7.36 5.12
N GLY A 242 6.75 6.64 6.09
CA GLY A 242 6.03 6.14 7.25
C GLY A 242 5.86 7.20 8.35
N ASP A 243 4.68 7.20 8.98
CA ASP A 243 4.47 7.90 10.25
C ASP A 243 4.96 7.01 11.41
N ARG A 244 4.88 5.70 11.23
CA ARG A 244 5.26 4.67 12.19
C ARG A 244 5.97 3.51 11.50
N VAL A 245 6.89 2.90 12.22
CA VAL A 245 7.66 1.73 11.73
C VAL A 245 7.43 0.55 12.65
N LEU A 246 7.03 -0.57 12.07
CA LEU A 246 6.90 -1.87 12.71
C LEU A 246 8.01 -2.78 12.22
N GLY A 247 8.83 -3.29 13.13
CA GLY A 247 9.96 -4.18 12.81
C GLY A 247 9.66 -5.62 13.18
N LEU A 248 9.66 -6.51 12.18
CA LEU A 248 9.46 -7.95 12.35
C LEU A 248 10.80 -8.68 12.18
N ALA A 249 11.27 -9.32 13.26
CA ALA A 249 12.47 -10.15 13.24
C ALA A 249 12.25 -11.41 14.07
N GLU A 250 12.84 -12.54 13.66
CA GLU A 250 12.71 -13.85 14.33
C GLU A 250 11.24 -14.25 14.61
N GLY A 251 10.34 -13.90 13.71
CA GLY A 251 8.91 -14.18 13.85
C GLY A 251 8.21 -13.39 14.96
N ARG A 252 8.79 -12.30 15.46
CA ARG A 252 8.20 -11.46 16.52
C ARG A 252 8.27 -9.98 16.17
N MET A 253 7.37 -9.20 16.74
CA MET A 253 7.48 -7.75 16.69
C MET A 253 8.61 -7.31 17.63
N LYS A 254 9.69 -6.77 17.05
CA LYS A 254 10.88 -6.28 17.78
C LYS A 254 10.93 -4.76 17.88
N LEU A 255 10.25 -4.07 16.98
CA LEU A 255 10.19 -2.62 16.94
C LEU A 255 8.76 -2.16 16.67
N ASP A 256 8.35 -1.13 17.39
CA ASP A 256 7.10 -0.39 17.20
C ASP A 256 7.33 1.05 17.67
N ALA A 257 7.61 1.95 16.73
CA ALA A 257 7.98 3.32 17.03
C ALA A 257 7.52 4.30 15.94
N THR A 258 7.42 5.58 16.29
CA THR A 258 7.20 6.65 15.31
C THR A 258 8.44 6.80 14.43
N ALA A 259 8.25 6.98 13.12
CA ALA A 259 9.38 7.12 12.19
C ALA A 259 10.29 8.30 12.55
N ALA A 260 9.72 9.39 13.06
CA ALA A 260 10.47 10.58 13.48
C ALA A 260 11.41 10.34 14.69
N SER A 261 11.20 9.28 15.47
CA SER A 261 12.06 8.92 16.60
C SER A 261 13.19 7.96 16.24
N LEU A 262 13.26 7.52 14.99
CA LEU A 262 14.19 6.49 14.52
C LEU A 262 15.25 7.08 13.59
N SER A 263 16.43 6.50 13.65
CA SER A 263 17.49 6.69 12.67
C SER A 263 17.66 5.48 11.76
N ALA A 264 18.37 5.64 10.64
CA ALA A 264 18.71 4.51 9.77
C ALA A 264 19.53 3.42 10.50
N GLN A 265 20.28 3.80 11.53
CA GLN A 265 21.08 2.86 12.33
C GLN A 265 20.19 1.95 13.19
N ASP A 266 19.11 2.49 13.78
CA ASP A 266 18.16 1.72 14.58
C ASP A 266 17.46 0.63 13.77
N LEU A 267 17.23 0.89 12.48
CA LEU A 267 16.57 -0.05 11.59
C LEU A 267 17.52 -1.13 11.02
N ARG A 268 18.82 -0.84 10.90
CA ARG A 268 19.81 -1.82 10.35
C ARG A 268 19.85 -3.09 11.18
N GLY A 269 19.80 -3.01 12.50
CA GLY A 269 19.78 -4.18 13.39
C GLY A 269 18.57 -5.12 13.23
N LEU A 270 17.58 -4.76 12.43
CA LEU A 270 16.44 -5.63 12.08
C LEU A 270 16.70 -6.46 10.82
N TYR A 271 17.80 -6.20 10.10
CA TYR A 271 18.16 -6.87 8.86
C TYR A 271 19.36 -7.82 9.03
N ASP A 272 20.06 -7.71 10.17
CA ASP A 272 21.13 -8.61 10.59
C ASP A 272 20.53 -9.87 11.27
#